data_17948b1915fe7eb7e1b75538498826ee
#
_entry.id   17948b1915fe7eb7e1b75538498826ee
#
_cell.length_a   1.000
_cell.length_b   1.000
_cell.length_c   1.000
_cell.angle_alpha   90.00
_cell.angle_beta   90.00
_cell.angle_gamma   90.00
#
_symmetry.space_group_name_H-M   'P 1'
#
loop_
_entity.id
_entity.type
_entity.pdbx_description
1 polymer ?
#
loop_
_entity_poly.entity_id
_entity_poly.type
_entity_poly.pdbx_seq_one_letter_code
_entity_poly.pdbx_strand_id
1 'polypeptide(L)'
;MRLSFPSLPDVVQKKHHPWKLDENQVIQYGLGGVLSPYREWWEYVDCTDRHLSFISVSEDLVMCALVCEDLARPDPVANIVRAVGPNLVIALLMDGPQTKERWAARYATVLADDPGCSVLSLTSLGMAQLSRPKTPPSRSRIVALWKDRFNGATEIELPPGADAIAVSLSTRHDEEFTADGRGDGGTAVFPILSGVHPIGAAVRAQTR
;
A
#
# COMPACT_ATOMS: atom_id res chain seq x y z
N MET A 1 2.67 -9.63 6.92
CA MET A 1 3.55 -8.44 6.87
C MET A 1 4.10 -8.19 8.25
N ARG A 2 5.39 -7.93 8.38
CA ARG A 2 6.03 -7.55 9.66
C ARG A 2 6.44 -6.09 9.59
N LEU A 3 6.08 -5.34 10.61
CA LEU A 3 6.41 -3.94 10.79
C LEU A 3 7.39 -3.83 11.94
N SER A 4 8.53 -3.21 11.72
CA SER A 4 9.58 -3.03 12.73
C SER A 4 9.83 -1.54 12.93
N PHE A 5 9.91 -1.12 14.17
CA PHE A 5 10.13 0.26 14.57
C PHE A 5 11.34 0.33 15.51
N PRO A 6 12.14 1.41 15.49
CA PRO A 6 13.35 1.51 16.32
C PRO A 6 13.11 1.38 17.83
N SER A 7 11.94 1.79 18.30
CA SER A 7 11.61 1.88 19.73
C SER A 7 10.33 1.16 20.15
N LEU A 8 9.72 0.40 19.22
CA LEU A 8 8.49 -0.35 19.50
C LEU A 8 8.70 -1.83 19.20
N PRO A 9 7.94 -2.73 19.84
CA PRO A 9 7.91 -4.14 19.44
C PRO A 9 7.48 -4.30 18.00
N ASP A 10 7.98 -5.33 17.33
CA ASP A 10 7.53 -5.70 16.01
C ASP A 10 6.03 -6.03 15.99
N VAL A 11 5.33 -5.51 15.00
CA VAL A 11 3.92 -5.81 14.78
C VAL A 11 3.78 -6.72 13.56
N VAL A 12 3.03 -7.80 13.70
CA VAL A 12 2.75 -8.72 12.61
C VAL A 12 1.31 -8.54 12.16
N GLN A 13 1.12 -7.93 10.98
CA GLN A 13 -0.20 -7.83 10.35
C GLN A 13 -0.42 -9.06 9.47
N LYS A 14 -1.42 -9.86 9.80
CA LYS A 14 -1.89 -10.99 8.99
C LYS A 14 -2.83 -10.48 7.89
N LYS A 15 -2.92 -11.23 6.79
CA LYS A 15 -3.89 -11.02 5.73
C LYS A 15 -5.26 -11.52 6.15
N HIS A 16 -6.31 -10.80 5.80
CA HIS A 16 -7.69 -11.11 6.19
C HIS A 16 -8.48 -11.84 5.10
N HIS A 17 -8.21 -11.53 3.84
CA HIS A 17 -8.98 -12.06 2.71
C HIS A 17 -8.10 -12.91 1.81
N PRO A 18 -8.45 -14.17 1.57
CA PRO A 18 -7.72 -15.01 0.63
C PRO A 18 -7.87 -14.48 -0.79
N TRP A 19 -6.80 -14.58 -1.55
CA TRP A 19 -6.84 -14.34 -2.97
C TRP A 19 -7.29 -15.62 -3.69
N LYS A 20 -8.16 -15.47 -4.68
CA LYS A 20 -8.63 -16.53 -5.57
C LYS A 20 -7.79 -16.51 -6.86
N LEU A 21 -7.26 -17.66 -7.24
CA LEU A 21 -6.57 -17.85 -8.50
C LEU A 21 -7.49 -18.63 -9.45
N ASP A 22 -7.91 -17.98 -10.52
CA ASP A 22 -8.58 -18.60 -11.64
C ASP A 22 -7.58 -19.09 -12.73
N GLU A 23 -8.09 -19.67 -13.81
CA GLU A 23 -7.28 -20.13 -14.93
C GLU A 23 -6.35 -19.04 -15.46
N ASN A 24 -6.86 -17.83 -15.68
CA ASN A 24 -6.08 -16.73 -16.21
C ASN A 24 -4.91 -16.37 -15.31
N GLN A 25 -5.13 -16.35 -14.02
CA GLN A 25 -4.10 -16.03 -13.03
C GLN A 25 -3.06 -17.15 -12.89
N VAL A 26 -3.49 -18.44 -12.94
CA VAL A 26 -2.55 -19.57 -12.95
C VAL A 26 -1.62 -19.50 -14.16
N ILE A 27 -2.15 -19.17 -15.33
CA ILE A 27 -1.37 -18.97 -16.57
C ILE A 27 -0.51 -17.70 -16.45
N GLN A 28 -1.09 -16.62 -15.99
CA GLN A 28 -0.44 -15.33 -15.84
C GLN A 28 0.80 -15.39 -14.97
N TYR A 29 0.74 -16.08 -13.87
CA TYR A 29 1.87 -16.18 -12.92
C TYR A 29 2.77 -17.40 -13.20
N GLY A 30 2.56 -18.11 -14.31
CA GLY A 30 3.38 -19.26 -14.70
C GLY A 30 3.26 -20.45 -13.75
N LEU A 31 2.13 -20.58 -13.06
CA LEU A 31 1.90 -21.60 -12.03
C LEU A 31 1.38 -22.94 -12.59
N GLY A 32 1.16 -23.05 -13.90
CA GLY A 32 0.57 -24.24 -14.55
C GLY A 32 1.35 -25.54 -14.35
N GLY A 33 2.63 -25.47 -14.00
CA GLY A 33 3.45 -26.66 -13.67
C GLY A 33 3.18 -27.20 -12.27
N VAL A 34 2.50 -26.44 -11.40
CA VAL A 34 2.23 -26.79 -9.99
C VAL A 34 0.73 -26.85 -9.72
N LEU A 35 -0.03 -25.91 -10.29
CA LEU A 35 -1.45 -25.78 -10.11
C LEU A 35 -2.18 -26.06 -11.43
N SER A 36 -3.21 -26.90 -11.38
CA SER A 36 -4.05 -27.16 -12.56
C SER A 36 -4.83 -25.90 -12.94
N PRO A 37 -4.74 -25.40 -14.18
CA PRO A 37 -5.53 -24.25 -14.63
C PRO A 37 -7.03 -24.55 -14.71
N TYR A 38 -7.43 -25.82 -14.72
CA TYR A 38 -8.84 -26.24 -14.77
C TYR A 38 -9.53 -26.26 -13.41
N ARG A 39 -8.88 -25.75 -12.36
CA ARG A 39 -9.41 -25.67 -11.01
C ARG A 39 -9.28 -24.26 -10.47
N GLU A 40 -10.18 -23.91 -9.56
CA GLU A 40 -10.07 -22.69 -8.78
C GLU A 40 -9.22 -22.96 -7.54
N TRP A 41 -8.28 -22.07 -7.25
CA TRP A 41 -7.38 -22.14 -6.11
C TRP A 41 -7.58 -20.95 -5.21
N TRP A 42 -7.44 -21.18 -3.91
CA TRP A 42 -7.50 -20.12 -2.92
C TRP A 42 -6.21 -20.08 -2.13
N GLU A 43 -5.75 -18.88 -1.86
CA GLU A 43 -4.67 -18.67 -0.91
C GLU A 43 -5.12 -19.14 0.47
N TYR A 44 -4.22 -19.83 1.18
CA TYR A 44 -4.47 -20.15 2.58
C TYR A 44 -4.27 -18.91 3.43
N VAL A 45 -5.29 -18.54 4.20
CA VAL A 45 -5.27 -17.46 5.18
C VAL A 45 -5.72 -18.02 6.52
N ASP A 46 -4.88 -17.85 7.53
CA ASP A 46 -5.25 -18.20 8.91
C ASP A 46 -6.28 -17.20 9.43
N CYS A 47 -7.49 -17.74 9.66
CA CYS A 47 -8.64 -16.96 10.10
C CYS A 47 -8.86 -17.00 11.62
N THR A 48 -8.02 -17.70 12.36
CA THR A 48 -8.23 -17.94 13.81
C THR A 48 -7.85 -16.73 14.68
N ASP A 49 -6.96 -15.89 14.17
CA ASP A 49 -6.46 -14.70 14.89
C ASP A 49 -6.45 -13.52 13.92
N ARG A 50 -7.61 -12.93 13.69
CA ARG A 50 -7.80 -11.78 12.81
C ARG A 50 -7.83 -10.49 13.61
N HIS A 51 -6.87 -9.62 13.33
CA HIS A 51 -6.83 -8.27 13.89
C HIS A 51 -6.26 -7.29 12.87
N LEU A 52 -6.68 -6.04 12.95
CA LEU A 52 -6.04 -4.92 12.27
C LEU A 52 -5.27 -4.11 13.31
N SER A 53 -3.99 -3.89 13.01
CA SER A 53 -3.12 -3.10 13.87
C SER A 53 -3.14 -1.65 13.44
N PHE A 54 -3.46 -0.75 14.38
CA PHE A 54 -3.33 0.68 14.23
C PHE A 54 -2.18 1.13 15.13
N ILE A 55 -1.19 1.79 14.56
CA ILE A 55 0.07 2.09 15.22
C ILE A 55 0.25 3.60 15.24
N SER A 56 0.26 4.18 16.43
CA SER A 56 0.69 5.56 16.63
C SER A 56 2.21 5.62 16.53
N VAL A 57 2.71 6.16 15.42
CA VAL A 57 4.15 6.33 15.17
C VAL A 57 4.66 7.62 15.81
N SER A 58 3.82 8.64 15.84
CA SER A 58 4.04 9.92 16.51
C SER A 58 2.69 10.49 16.96
N GLU A 59 2.69 11.68 17.58
CA GLU A 59 1.45 12.39 17.92
C GLU A 59 0.59 12.69 16.69
N ASP A 60 1.23 12.91 15.55
CA ASP A 60 0.60 13.30 14.28
C ASP A 60 0.41 12.14 13.31
N LEU A 61 0.89 10.93 13.61
CA LEU A 61 0.92 9.84 12.63
C LEU A 61 0.38 8.54 13.22
N VAL A 62 -0.82 8.17 12.80
CA VAL A 62 -1.43 6.87 13.05
C VAL A 62 -1.48 6.09 11.75
N MET A 63 -0.83 4.94 11.70
CA MET A 63 -0.78 4.10 10.52
C MET A 63 -1.53 2.79 10.69
N CYS A 64 -2.06 2.28 9.57
CA CYS A 64 -2.57 0.93 9.41
C CYS A 64 -1.87 0.24 8.23
N ALA A 65 -1.57 -1.05 8.38
CA ALA A 65 -1.00 -1.84 7.29
C ALA A 65 -2.03 -2.84 6.75
N LEU A 66 -2.18 -2.89 5.43
CA LEU A 66 -3.06 -3.81 4.72
C LEU A 66 -2.24 -4.78 3.85
N VAL A 67 -2.75 -5.99 3.64
CA VAL A 67 -2.05 -6.99 2.85
C VAL A 67 -2.89 -7.37 1.63
N CYS A 68 -2.44 -6.93 0.47
CA CYS A 68 -2.95 -7.29 -0.85
C CYS A 68 -4.46 -7.09 -0.99
N GLU A 69 -5.23 -8.17 -1.07
CA GLU A 69 -6.68 -8.19 -1.27
C GLU A 69 -7.44 -7.39 -0.20
N ASP A 70 -6.86 -7.22 1.00
CA ASP A 70 -7.48 -6.45 2.08
C ASP A 70 -7.73 -4.98 1.71
N LEU A 71 -6.92 -4.40 0.81
CA LEU A 71 -7.12 -3.04 0.30
C LEU A 71 -8.45 -2.89 -0.45
N ALA A 72 -8.90 -3.97 -1.12
CA ALA A 72 -10.07 -3.94 -2.00
C ALA A 72 -11.37 -4.39 -1.30
N ARG A 73 -11.29 -4.85 -0.06
CA ARG A 73 -12.44 -5.45 0.62
C ARG A 73 -13.17 -4.45 1.52
N PRO A 74 -14.46 -4.18 1.25
CA PRO A 74 -15.24 -3.28 2.09
C PRO A 74 -15.39 -3.84 3.51
N ASP A 75 -15.78 -5.12 3.64
CA ASP A 75 -16.02 -5.79 4.91
C ASP A 75 -14.96 -6.83 5.25
N PRO A 76 -14.48 -6.86 6.49
CA PRO A 76 -14.64 -5.84 7.54
C PRO A 76 -13.59 -4.73 7.43
N VAL A 77 -12.57 -4.87 6.57
CA VAL A 77 -11.32 -4.09 6.61
C VAL A 77 -11.57 -2.61 6.37
N ALA A 78 -12.17 -2.22 5.24
CA ALA A 78 -12.37 -0.81 4.93
C ALA A 78 -13.32 -0.13 5.93
N ASN A 79 -14.32 -0.85 6.44
CA ASN A 79 -15.22 -0.33 7.48
C ASN A 79 -14.49 -0.05 8.79
N ILE A 80 -13.57 -0.93 9.19
CA ILE A 80 -12.75 -0.71 10.39
C ILE A 80 -11.78 0.45 10.19
N VAL A 81 -11.12 0.52 9.01
CA VAL A 81 -10.23 1.64 8.67
C VAL A 81 -10.98 2.96 8.75
N ARG A 82 -12.20 3.05 8.19
CA ARG A 82 -13.04 4.25 8.29
C ARG A 82 -13.46 4.57 9.72
N ALA A 83 -13.81 3.56 10.50
CA ALA A 83 -14.25 3.76 11.88
C ALA A 83 -13.12 4.26 12.80
N VAL A 84 -11.90 3.81 12.56
CA VAL A 84 -10.72 4.21 13.37
C VAL A 84 -10.10 5.50 12.84
N GLY A 85 -10.09 5.70 11.52
CA GLY A 85 -9.57 6.89 10.87
C GLY A 85 -8.05 7.07 11.00
N PRO A 86 -7.20 6.07 10.63
CA PRO A 86 -5.77 6.30 10.56
C PRO A 86 -5.49 7.35 9.48
N ASN A 87 -4.45 8.15 9.64
CA ASN A 87 -4.10 9.13 8.60
C ASN A 87 -3.09 8.58 7.58
N LEU A 88 -2.51 7.39 7.79
CA LEU A 88 -1.65 6.70 6.85
C LEU A 88 -2.06 5.22 6.69
N VAL A 89 -2.27 4.79 5.45
CA VAL A 89 -2.45 3.37 5.11
C VAL A 89 -1.30 2.90 4.23
N ILE A 90 -0.65 1.80 4.62
CA ILE A 90 0.38 1.15 3.82
C ILE A 90 -0.15 -0.20 3.33
N ALA A 91 -0.30 -0.36 2.01
CA ALA A 91 -0.79 -1.59 1.39
C ALA A 91 0.35 -2.34 0.69
N LEU A 92 0.73 -3.50 1.21
CA LEU A 92 1.71 -4.39 0.60
C LEU A 92 1.01 -5.32 -0.39
N LEU A 93 1.33 -5.20 -1.67
CA LEU A 93 0.66 -5.92 -2.75
C LEU A 93 1.59 -6.95 -3.40
N MET A 94 1.08 -8.14 -3.63
CA MET A 94 1.71 -9.16 -4.46
C MET A 94 1.12 -9.08 -5.87
N ASP A 95 1.41 -7.98 -6.55
CA ASP A 95 0.77 -7.60 -7.83
C ASP A 95 1.80 -6.92 -8.76
N GLY A 96 1.36 -6.60 -9.98
CA GLY A 96 2.15 -5.91 -10.99
C GLY A 96 2.53 -4.47 -10.64
N PRO A 97 3.04 -3.71 -11.62
CA PRO A 97 3.44 -2.32 -11.41
C PRO A 97 2.31 -1.50 -10.78
N GLN A 98 2.65 -0.64 -9.84
CA GLN A 98 1.67 0.18 -9.11
C GLN A 98 1.39 1.47 -9.88
N THR A 99 0.71 1.33 -11.05
CA THR A 99 0.35 2.48 -11.89
C THR A 99 -1.02 3.04 -11.54
N LYS A 100 -1.27 4.28 -11.97
CA LYS A 100 -2.54 5.01 -11.73
C LYS A 100 -3.77 4.31 -12.31
N GLU A 101 -3.61 3.52 -13.36
CA GLU A 101 -4.71 2.82 -14.04
C GLU A 101 -5.09 1.49 -13.39
N ARG A 102 -4.26 1.00 -12.46
CA ARG A 102 -4.52 -0.28 -11.83
C ARG A 102 -5.56 -0.19 -10.71
N TRP A 103 -6.12 -1.35 -10.38
CA TRP A 103 -7.16 -1.47 -9.36
C TRP A 103 -6.75 -0.88 -8.01
N ALA A 104 -5.50 -1.05 -7.60
CA ALA A 104 -5.00 -0.55 -6.32
C ALA A 104 -5.13 0.98 -6.20
N ALA A 105 -4.89 1.72 -7.29
CA ALA A 105 -5.04 3.17 -7.32
C ALA A 105 -6.48 3.62 -7.06
N ARG A 106 -7.47 2.85 -7.53
CA ARG A 106 -8.90 3.15 -7.29
C ARG A 106 -9.24 3.03 -5.81
N TYR A 107 -8.81 1.95 -5.16
CA TYR A 107 -9.07 1.75 -3.73
C TYR A 107 -8.25 2.69 -2.84
N ALA A 108 -7.03 3.03 -3.24
CA ALA A 108 -6.26 4.10 -2.59
C ALA A 108 -7.00 5.44 -2.66
N THR A 109 -7.61 5.76 -3.81
CA THR A 109 -8.42 6.98 -3.97
C THR A 109 -9.63 6.95 -3.04
N VAL A 110 -10.35 5.84 -2.95
CA VAL A 110 -11.50 5.71 -2.04
C VAL A 110 -11.11 5.97 -0.58
N LEU A 111 -9.99 5.44 -0.12
CA LEU A 111 -9.51 5.69 1.25
C LEU A 111 -8.94 7.10 1.45
N ALA A 112 -8.42 7.71 0.39
CA ALA A 112 -7.96 9.11 0.45
C ALA A 112 -9.13 10.10 0.48
N ASP A 113 -10.28 9.74 -0.10
CA ASP A 113 -11.49 10.54 -0.08
C ASP A 113 -12.29 10.32 1.22
N ASP A 114 -12.33 9.09 1.72
CA ASP A 114 -13.06 8.68 2.93
C ASP A 114 -12.36 7.50 3.63
N PRO A 115 -11.77 7.70 4.80
CA PRO A 115 -11.85 8.80 5.76
C PRO A 115 -10.83 9.94 5.56
N GLY A 116 -10.10 10.00 4.47
CA GLY A 116 -9.08 11.01 4.22
C GLY A 116 -7.66 10.55 4.52
N CYS A 117 -7.41 9.24 4.49
CA CYS A 117 -6.07 8.68 4.69
C CYS A 117 -5.12 9.01 3.54
N SER A 118 -3.85 9.21 3.83
CA SER A 118 -2.82 9.05 2.80
C SER A 118 -2.52 7.57 2.60
N VAL A 119 -2.37 7.13 1.36
CA VAL A 119 -2.19 5.71 1.03
C VAL A 119 -0.91 5.49 0.23
N LEU A 120 -0.07 4.60 0.72
CA LEU A 120 1.09 4.07 0.00
C LEU A 120 0.81 2.60 -0.37
N SER A 121 0.52 2.33 -1.63
CA SER A 121 0.50 0.95 -2.14
C SER A 121 1.86 0.60 -2.75
N LEU A 122 2.37 -0.60 -2.45
CA LEU A 122 3.71 -1.01 -2.88
C LEU A 122 3.77 -2.49 -3.25
N THR A 123 4.66 -2.80 -4.18
CA THR A 123 5.00 -4.16 -4.62
C THR A 123 6.51 -4.32 -4.77
N SER A 124 6.99 -5.55 -4.89
CA SER A 124 8.40 -5.78 -5.22
C SER A 124 8.66 -5.57 -6.72
N LEU A 125 9.90 -5.22 -7.09
CA LEU A 125 10.30 -5.13 -8.49
C LEU A 125 10.09 -6.45 -9.23
N GLY A 126 10.39 -7.58 -8.58
CA GLY A 126 10.18 -8.92 -9.15
C GLY A 126 8.72 -9.14 -9.54
N MET A 127 7.77 -8.80 -8.67
CA MET A 127 6.34 -8.89 -8.97
C MET A 127 5.91 -7.90 -10.05
N ALA A 128 6.42 -6.67 -10.04
CA ALA A 128 6.15 -5.69 -11.07
C ALA A 128 6.55 -6.18 -12.47
N GLN A 129 7.65 -6.93 -12.57
CA GLN A 129 8.17 -7.45 -13.83
C GLN A 129 7.55 -8.78 -14.27
N LEU A 130 7.23 -9.67 -13.32
CA LEU A 130 6.73 -11.02 -13.61
C LEU A 130 5.23 -11.10 -13.87
N SER A 131 4.46 -10.10 -13.48
CA SER A 131 2.99 -10.14 -13.55
C SER A 131 2.38 -9.91 -14.93
N ARG A 132 3.15 -9.96 -16.02
CA ARG A 132 2.65 -9.81 -17.40
C ARG A 132 3.09 -10.98 -18.30
N PRO A 133 2.17 -11.88 -18.67
CA PRO A 133 2.52 -13.17 -19.30
C PRO A 133 2.64 -13.15 -20.82
N LYS A 134 2.16 -12.15 -21.55
CA LYS A 134 2.04 -12.20 -23.03
C LYS A 134 2.82 -11.11 -23.77
N THR A 135 3.58 -10.31 -23.07
CA THR A 135 4.48 -9.29 -23.63
C THR A 135 5.88 -9.52 -23.07
N PRO A 136 6.94 -9.09 -23.78
CA PRO A 136 8.28 -9.12 -23.20
C PRO A 136 8.22 -8.55 -21.77
N PRO A 137 9.04 -9.08 -20.84
CA PRO A 137 8.94 -8.73 -19.41
C PRO A 137 8.78 -7.22 -19.26
N SER A 138 7.75 -6.82 -18.52
CA SER A 138 7.46 -5.41 -18.32
C SER A 138 8.73 -4.73 -17.83
N ARG A 139 9.20 -3.77 -18.59
CA ARG A 139 10.34 -2.93 -18.15
C ARG A 139 9.94 -1.91 -17.08
N SER A 140 8.66 -1.93 -16.70
CA SER A 140 8.18 -1.01 -15.67
C SER A 140 8.87 -1.28 -14.35
N ARG A 141 9.40 -0.22 -13.78
CA ARG A 141 10.03 -0.22 -12.46
C ARG A 141 9.21 0.54 -11.44
N ILE A 142 7.93 0.81 -11.75
CA ILE A 142 6.99 1.46 -10.84
C ILE A 142 6.60 0.45 -9.77
N VAL A 143 7.18 0.60 -8.58
CA VAL A 143 7.04 -0.32 -7.46
C VAL A 143 6.06 0.18 -6.40
N ALA A 144 5.72 1.46 -6.42
CA ALA A 144 4.76 2.00 -5.47
C ALA A 144 3.91 3.11 -6.09
N LEU A 145 2.80 3.42 -5.42
CA LEU A 145 1.92 4.53 -5.73
C LEU A 145 1.54 5.20 -4.42
N TRP A 146 1.74 6.50 -4.38
CA TRP A 146 1.26 7.37 -3.32
C TRP A 146 -0.03 8.06 -3.73
N LYS A 147 -1.00 8.13 -2.84
CA LYS A 147 -2.23 8.91 -3.00
C LYS A 147 -2.57 9.58 -1.68
N ASP A 148 -2.77 10.88 -1.73
CA ASP A 148 -3.27 11.68 -0.61
C ASP A 148 -4.52 12.50 -1.03
N ARG A 149 -5.12 13.19 -0.06
CA ARG A 149 -6.31 14.01 -0.25
C ARG A 149 -6.09 15.20 -1.18
N PHE A 150 -4.88 15.78 -1.19
CA PHE A 150 -4.59 17.06 -1.83
C PHE A 150 -4.11 16.93 -3.26
N ASN A 151 -3.39 15.83 -3.52
CA ASN A 151 -2.69 15.64 -4.78
C ASN A 151 -3.29 14.45 -5.55
N GLY A 152 -3.07 14.45 -6.84
CA GLY A 152 -3.30 13.25 -7.65
C GLY A 152 -2.42 12.10 -7.20
N ALA A 153 -2.69 10.90 -7.71
CA ALA A 153 -1.84 9.76 -7.47
C ALA A 153 -0.43 9.98 -8.05
N THR A 154 0.61 9.63 -7.31
CA THR A 154 2.01 9.74 -7.70
C THR A 154 2.62 8.35 -7.79
N GLU A 155 3.10 7.98 -8.97
CA GLU A 155 3.83 6.73 -9.20
C GLU A 155 5.28 6.88 -8.72
N ILE A 156 5.77 5.84 -8.03
CA ILE A 156 7.13 5.81 -7.49
C ILE A 156 7.89 4.71 -8.22
N GLU A 157 8.92 5.12 -8.95
CA GLU A 157 9.77 4.22 -9.72
C GLU A 157 11.03 3.88 -8.93
N LEU A 158 11.44 2.59 -8.94
CA LEU A 158 12.75 2.16 -8.47
C LEU A 158 13.78 2.41 -9.59
N PRO A 159 14.69 3.38 -9.46
CA PRO A 159 15.65 3.70 -10.51
C PRO A 159 16.59 2.52 -10.82
N PRO A 160 17.12 2.43 -12.04
CA PRO A 160 18.17 1.47 -12.36
C PRO A 160 19.36 1.58 -11.41
N GLY A 161 19.85 0.44 -10.91
CA GLY A 161 20.96 0.37 -9.95
C GLY A 161 20.60 0.69 -8.49
N ALA A 162 19.33 1.01 -8.21
CA ALA A 162 18.84 1.09 -6.85
C ALA A 162 18.29 -0.26 -6.38
N ASP A 163 18.56 -0.60 -5.12
CA ASP A 163 18.08 -1.82 -4.46
C ASP A 163 16.80 -1.57 -3.66
N ALA A 164 16.60 -0.32 -3.21
CA ALA A 164 15.45 0.10 -2.41
C ALA A 164 15.16 1.60 -2.61
N ILE A 165 14.03 2.03 -2.05
CA ILE A 165 13.63 3.43 -1.98
C ILE A 165 13.29 3.76 -0.54
N ALA A 166 13.85 4.84 -0.01
CA ALA A 166 13.35 5.49 1.19
C ALA A 166 12.33 6.56 0.80
N VAL A 167 11.17 6.52 1.43
CA VAL A 167 10.11 7.51 1.25
C VAL A 167 10.10 8.43 2.46
N SER A 168 10.21 9.73 2.22
CA SER A 168 10.10 10.76 3.25
C SER A 168 8.69 11.33 3.26
N LEU A 169 8.11 11.42 4.45
CA LEU A 169 6.82 12.03 4.68
C LEU A 169 7.00 13.30 5.52
N SER A 170 6.17 14.28 5.25
CA SER A 170 5.93 15.42 6.13
C SER A 170 4.45 15.47 6.50
N THR A 171 4.09 16.26 7.49
CA THR A 171 2.70 16.45 7.91
C THR A 171 2.21 17.81 7.47
N ARG A 172 0.98 17.83 6.98
CA ARG A 172 0.21 19.05 6.75
C ARG A 172 -0.89 19.14 7.80
N HIS A 173 -1.03 20.30 8.40
CA HIS A 173 -2.06 20.61 9.38
C HIS A 173 -3.09 21.52 8.73
N ASP A 174 -4.34 21.11 8.74
CA ASP A 174 -5.48 21.93 8.27
C ASP A 174 -6.43 22.15 9.45
N GLU A 175 -6.86 23.40 9.64
CA GLU A 175 -7.91 23.72 10.60
C GLU A 175 -9.28 23.36 10.03
N GLU A 176 -10.07 22.62 10.78
CA GLU A 176 -11.42 22.21 10.40
C GLU A 176 -12.45 22.80 11.35
N PHE A 177 -13.46 23.45 10.78
CA PHE A 177 -14.53 24.11 11.53
C PHE A 177 -15.86 23.41 11.28
N THR A 178 -16.71 23.32 12.30
CA THR A 178 -18.07 22.84 12.09
C THR A 178 -18.93 23.94 11.44
N ALA A 179 -19.79 23.55 10.50
CA ALA A 179 -20.63 24.51 9.75
C ALA A 179 -21.61 25.27 10.64
N ASP A 180 -21.98 24.74 11.79
CA ASP A 180 -22.87 25.36 12.78
C ASP A 180 -22.13 26.24 13.81
N GLY A 181 -20.79 26.36 13.67
CA GLY A 181 -19.98 27.21 14.54
C GLY A 181 -19.79 26.66 15.96
N ARG A 182 -20.15 25.42 16.23
CA ARG A 182 -19.98 24.78 17.55
C ARG A 182 -18.61 24.18 17.77
N GLY A 183 -17.88 23.88 16.71
CA GLY A 183 -16.51 23.44 16.76
C GLY A 183 -15.56 24.63 16.87
N ASP A 184 -14.58 24.52 17.74
CA ASP A 184 -13.55 25.51 18.01
C ASP A 184 -12.35 25.43 17.05
N GLY A 185 -12.50 24.75 15.89
CA GLY A 185 -11.43 24.51 14.95
C GLY A 185 -10.52 23.37 15.43
N GLY A 186 -10.89 22.12 15.13
CA GLY A 186 -10.00 20.99 15.26
C GLY A 186 -8.87 21.07 14.24
N THR A 187 -7.71 20.52 14.54
CA THR A 187 -6.62 20.38 13.57
C THR A 187 -6.61 18.96 13.00
N ALA A 188 -6.87 18.85 11.71
CA ALA A 188 -6.68 17.59 11.00
C ALA A 188 -5.23 17.49 10.49
N VAL A 189 -4.61 16.34 10.64
CA VAL A 189 -3.21 16.10 10.27
C VAL A 189 -3.13 15.08 9.14
N PHE A 190 -2.50 15.46 8.05
CA PHE A 190 -2.37 14.65 6.85
C PHE A 190 -0.90 14.42 6.50
N PRO A 191 -0.44 13.15 6.43
CA PRO A 191 0.86 12.84 5.85
C PRO A 191 0.87 13.16 4.36
N ILE A 192 1.93 13.82 3.91
CA ILE A 192 2.18 14.11 2.49
C ILE A 192 3.54 13.58 2.07
N LEU A 193 3.66 13.16 0.82
CA LEU A 193 4.92 12.73 0.24
C LEU A 193 5.85 13.93 0.07
N SER A 194 6.96 13.96 0.80
CA SER A 194 7.95 15.03 0.75
C SER A 194 9.24 14.66 0.02
N GLY A 195 9.53 13.36 -0.15
CA GLY A 195 10.70 12.92 -0.87
C GLY A 195 10.71 11.43 -1.21
N VAL A 196 11.44 11.10 -2.27
CA VAL A 196 11.69 9.73 -2.72
C VAL A 196 13.19 9.58 -2.95
N HIS A 197 13.86 8.74 -2.19
CA HIS A 197 15.31 8.63 -2.14
C HIS A 197 15.75 7.21 -2.52
N PRO A 198 16.40 7.01 -3.68
CA PRO A 198 16.94 5.71 -4.07
C PRO A 198 18.08 5.29 -3.14
N ILE A 199 18.13 4.01 -2.81
CA ILE A 199 19.17 3.39 -1.99
C ILE A 199 19.79 2.24 -2.80
N GLY A 200 21.13 2.21 -2.91
CA GLY A 200 21.85 1.14 -3.59
C GLY A 200 23.34 1.41 -3.69
N ALA A 201 24.10 0.39 -4.04
CA ALA A 201 25.56 0.50 -4.15
C ALA A 201 26.01 1.47 -5.26
N ALA A 202 25.31 1.51 -6.39
CA ALA A 202 25.58 2.40 -7.51
C ALA A 202 25.27 3.87 -7.20
N VAL A 203 24.25 4.12 -6.35
CA VAL A 203 23.85 5.48 -5.94
C VAL A 203 24.88 6.05 -4.96
N ARG A 204 25.45 5.23 -4.08
CA ARG A 204 26.49 5.66 -3.14
C ARG A 204 27.77 6.13 -3.82
N ALA A 205 28.06 5.66 -5.03
CA ALA A 205 29.23 6.05 -5.80
C ALA A 205 29.09 7.44 -6.45
N GLN A 206 27.87 7.95 -6.65
CA GLN A 206 27.61 9.26 -7.25
C GLN A 206 27.51 10.39 -6.22
N THR A 207 27.40 10.07 -4.94
CA THR A 207 27.28 11.05 -3.83
C THR A 207 28.59 11.26 -3.06
N ARG A 208 29.68 10.70 -3.54
CA ARG A 208 31.06 10.96 -3.09
C ARG A 208 31.81 11.75 -4.20
#